data_0875621628023ae637918f5ef31561db
#
_entry.id   0875621628023ae637918f5ef31561db
#
_cell.length_a   1.000
_cell.length_b   1.000
_cell.length_c   1.000
_cell.angle_alpha   90.00
_cell.angle_beta   90.00
_cell.angle_gamma   90.00
#
_symmetry.space_group_name_H-M   'P 1'
#
loop_
_entity.id
_entity.type
_entity.pdbx_description
1 polymer ?
#
loop_
_entity_poly.entity_id
_entity_poly.type
_entity_poly.pdbx_seq_one_letter_code
_entity_poly.pdbx_strand_id
1 'polypeptide(L)'
;MLTREDHALFTRVGPGSPLGPLMRHYWIPVVHSSELAPGGHCKRVKLLGEALVVVRSPAGHVGLLGEFCPHRRASLYFGRNEDAGLRCVYHGWQCALNGHCTDMPNEPPASTFQEKVCQVAYPCTERGGVVWTRSGP
;
A
#
# COMPACT_ATOMS: atom_id res chain seq x y z
N MET A 1 -25.68 12.55 25.38
CA MET A 1 -25.31 11.23 24.79
C MET A 1 -25.43 11.37 23.26
N LEU A 2 -24.44 10.93 22.49
CA LEU A 2 -24.49 10.99 21.03
C LEU A 2 -25.60 10.08 20.50
N THR A 3 -26.30 10.51 19.47
CA THR A 3 -27.22 9.63 18.74
C THR A 3 -26.46 8.53 18.01
N ARG A 4 -27.15 7.49 17.54
CA ARG A 4 -26.52 6.43 16.73
C ARG A 4 -25.97 6.98 15.41
N GLU A 5 -26.63 7.98 14.85
CA GLU A 5 -26.22 8.67 13.62
C GLU A 5 -24.96 9.51 13.86
N ASP A 6 -24.91 10.30 14.92
CA ASP A 6 -23.73 11.08 15.32
C ASP A 6 -22.53 10.15 15.59
N HIS A 7 -22.77 9.03 16.31
CA HIS A 7 -21.72 8.06 16.55
C HIS A 7 -21.16 7.49 15.23
N ALA A 8 -22.01 7.14 14.27
CA ALA A 8 -21.57 6.66 12.96
C ALA A 8 -20.79 7.74 12.19
N LEU A 9 -21.21 9.00 12.27
CA LEU A 9 -20.54 10.14 11.64
C LEU A 9 -19.09 10.30 12.14
N PHE A 10 -18.86 10.15 13.44
CA PHE A 10 -17.57 10.36 14.08
C PHE A 10 -16.67 9.11 14.16
N THR A 11 -17.15 7.94 13.75
CA THR A 11 -16.39 6.68 13.87
C THR A 11 -16.15 5.97 12.56
N ARG A 12 -16.99 6.18 11.55
CA ARG A 12 -16.81 5.55 10.24
C ARG A 12 -15.84 6.33 9.39
N VAL A 13 -14.75 5.67 8.97
CA VAL A 13 -13.64 6.27 8.20
C VAL A 13 -13.43 5.61 6.83
N GLY A 14 -14.22 4.60 6.50
CA GLY A 14 -14.15 3.90 5.22
C GLY A 14 -14.71 4.70 4.04
N PRO A 15 -14.66 4.14 2.83
CA PRO A 15 -15.25 4.75 1.64
C PRO A 15 -16.71 5.14 1.85
N GLY A 16 -17.07 6.33 1.39
CA GLY A 16 -18.45 6.86 1.52
C GLY A 16 -18.81 7.44 2.90
N SER A 17 -17.89 7.42 3.89
CA SER A 17 -18.10 8.10 5.16
C SER A 17 -17.62 9.55 5.09
N PRO A 18 -18.26 10.50 5.80
CA PRO A 18 -17.82 11.91 5.83
C PRO A 18 -16.43 12.10 6.45
N LEU A 19 -16.10 11.33 7.49
CA LEU A 19 -14.82 11.44 8.19
C LEU A 19 -13.66 10.83 7.40
N GLY A 20 -13.91 9.83 6.56
CA GLY A 20 -12.87 9.17 5.76
C GLY A 20 -12.05 10.13 4.91
N PRO A 21 -12.66 10.96 4.04
CA PRO A 21 -11.95 11.97 3.25
C PRO A 21 -11.16 12.95 4.12
N LEU A 22 -11.72 13.41 5.23
CA LEU A 22 -11.03 14.31 6.15
C LEU A 22 -9.77 13.67 6.73
N MET A 23 -9.85 12.44 7.22
CA MET A 23 -8.71 11.72 7.80
C MET A 23 -7.57 11.51 6.80
N ARG A 24 -7.88 11.40 5.51
CA ARG A 24 -6.87 11.21 4.45
C ARG A 24 -5.93 12.39 4.28
N HIS A 25 -6.29 13.58 4.74
CA HIS A 25 -5.41 14.76 4.72
C HIS A 25 -4.34 14.76 5.80
N TYR A 26 -4.43 13.88 6.78
CA TYR A 26 -3.50 13.80 7.90
C TYR A 26 -2.54 12.63 7.77
N TRP A 27 -1.37 12.75 8.40
CA TRP A 27 -0.44 11.64 8.57
C TRP A 27 -1.01 10.65 9.58
N ILE A 28 -1.11 9.40 9.19
CA ILE A 28 -1.69 8.31 9.99
C ILE A 28 -0.58 7.30 10.27
N PRO A 29 -0.45 6.80 11.52
CA PRO A 29 0.50 5.75 11.84
C PRO A 29 0.08 4.44 11.17
N VAL A 30 1.05 3.73 10.61
CA VAL A 30 0.83 2.46 9.87
C VAL A 30 1.30 1.28 10.71
N VAL A 31 2.59 1.31 11.12
CA VAL A 31 3.25 0.20 11.78
C VAL A 31 4.49 0.72 12.52
N HIS A 32 4.95 0.00 13.52
CA HIS A 32 6.23 0.31 14.16
C HIS A 32 7.40 -0.05 13.22
N SER A 33 8.40 0.84 13.11
CA SER A 33 9.50 0.67 12.16
C SER A 33 10.28 -0.64 12.36
N SER A 34 10.42 -1.10 13.61
CA SER A 34 11.11 -2.36 13.94
C SER A 34 10.39 -3.62 13.44
N GLU A 35 9.13 -3.50 13.05
CA GLU A 35 8.36 -4.63 12.52
C GLU A 35 8.66 -4.91 11.03
N LEU A 36 9.39 -4.01 10.37
CA LEU A 36 9.73 -4.09 8.95
C LEU A 36 11.25 -4.27 8.78
N ALA A 37 11.71 -5.50 8.71
CA ALA A 37 13.10 -5.80 8.37
C ALA A 37 13.39 -5.44 6.91
N PRO A 38 14.56 -4.86 6.57
CA PRO A 38 14.98 -4.65 5.20
C PRO A 38 14.97 -5.96 4.39
N GLY A 39 14.32 -5.97 3.23
CA GLY A 39 14.15 -7.18 2.42
C GLY A 39 13.24 -8.25 3.04
N GLY A 40 12.72 -7.99 4.23
CA GLY A 40 11.81 -8.90 4.94
C GLY A 40 10.42 -8.98 4.31
N HIS A 41 9.61 -9.84 4.90
CA HIS A 41 8.22 -10.02 4.46
C HIS A 41 7.40 -8.76 4.71
N CYS A 42 6.51 -8.42 3.77
CA CYS A 42 5.57 -7.31 3.95
C CYS A 42 4.50 -7.65 5.00
N LYS A 43 3.85 -6.63 5.53
CA LYS A 43 2.73 -6.78 6.47
C LYS A 43 1.44 -6.27 5.87
N ARG A 44 0.34 -6.95 6.17
CA ARG A 44 -1.01 -6.46 5.89
C ARG A 44 -1.40 -5.40 6.88
N VAL A 45 -1.98 -4.34 6.37
CA VAL A 45 -2.60 -3.29 7.18
C VAL A 45 -3.94 -2.89 6.57
N LYS A 46 -4.88 -2.47 7.40
CA LYS A 46 -6.15 -1.92 6.95
C LYS A 46 -6.26 -0.49 7.46
N LEU A 47 -6.20 0.48 6.54
CA LEU A 47 -6.28 1.90 6.86
C LEU A 47 -7.47 2.53 6.15
N LEU A 48 -8.28 3.26 6.88
CA LEU A 48 -9.46 3.99 6.36
C LEU A 48 -10.35 3.14 5.44
N GLY A 49 -10.48 1.83 5.76
CA GLY A 49 -11.25 0.88 4.98
C GLY A 49 -10.53 0.23 3.80
N GLU A 50 -9.28 0.61 3.51
CA GLU A 50 -8.48 0.02 2.43
C GLU A 50 -7.59 -1.12 2.92
N ALA A 51 -7.53 -2.20 2.15
CA ALA A 51 -6.58 -3.29 2.35
C ALA A 51 -5.25 -2.96 1.68
N LEU A 52 -4.19 -2.85 2.47
CA LEU A 52 -2.87 -2.43 2.03
C LEU A 52 -1.80 -3.40 2.51
N VAL A 53 -0.63 -3.34 1.89
CA VAL A 53 0.59 -3.99 2.37
C VAL A 53 1.69 -2.95 2.55
N VAL A 54 2.35 -3.00 3.69
CA VAL A 54 3.53 -2.18 3.99
C VAL A 54 4.77 -3.05 3.94
N VAL A 55 5.83 -2.53 3.34
CA VAL A 55 7.07 -3.26 3.09
C VAL A 55 8.28 -2.35 3.21
N ARG A 56 9.41 -2.91 3.65
CA ARG A 56 10.72 -2.27 3.57
C ARG A 56 11.57 -2.98 2.53
N SER A 57 11.96 -2.27 1.48
CA SER A 57 12.85 -2.82 0.44
C SER A 57 14.20 -3.26 1.04
N PRO A 58 14.98 -4.10 0.35
CA PRO A 58 16.34 -4.44 0.75
C PRO A 58 17.23 -3.20 0.98
N ALA A 59 17.02 -2.13 0.21
CA ALA A 59 17.72 -0.85 0.35
C ALA A 59 17.25 0.00 1.55
N GLY A 60 16.24 -0.45 2.31
CA GLY A 60 15.73 0.22 3.51
C GLY A 60 14.58 1.20 3.29
N HIS A 61 14.14 1.43 2.06
CA HIS A 61 13.01 2.31 1.76
C HIS A 61 11.68 1.66 2.11
N VAL A 62 10.79 2.41 2.72
CA VAL A 62 9.44 1.94 3.07
C VAL A 62 8.44 2.32 2.00
N GLY A 63 7.57 1.39 1.64
CA GLY A 63 6.44 1.59 0.74
C GLY A 63 5.14 1.05 1.31
N LEU A 64 4.04 1.68 0.93
CA LEU A 64 2.68 1.25 1.27
C LEU A 64 1.89 1.12 -0.02
N LEU A 65 1.50 -0.09 -0.36
CA LEU A 65 0.85 -0.44 -1.62
C LEU A 65 -0.54 -1.04 -1.36
N GLY A 66 -1.43 -0.93 -2.35
CA GLY A 66 -2.67 -1.69 -2.36
C GLY A 66 -2.37 -3.19 -2.26
N GLU A 67 -3.14 -3.91 -1.43
CA GLU A 67 -2.87 -5.33 -1.20
C GLU A 67 -3.01 -6.18 -2.48
N PHE A 68 -3.95 -5.83 -3.36
CA PHE A 68 -4.33 -6.70 -4.47
C PHE A 68 -3.67 -6.27 -5.77
N CYS A 69 -2.86 -7.16 -6.36
CA CYS A 69 -2.19 -6.98 -7.63
C CYS A 69 -3.15 -6.46 -8.73
N PRO A 70 -2.78 -5.42 -9.49
CA PRO A 70 -3.65 -4.83 -10.51
C PRO A 70 -3.98 -5.79 -11.67
N HIS A 71 -3.20 -6.86 -11.84
CA HIS A 71 -3.44 -7.85 -12.89
C HIS A 71 -4.72 -8.67 -12.62
N ARG A 72 -4.71 -9.54 -11.62
CA ARG A 72 -5.81 -10.46 -11.28
C ARG A 72 -6.10 -10.55 -9.80
N ARG A 73 -5.86 -9.49 -9.05
CA ARG A 73 -6.25 -9.35 -7.64
C ARG A 73 -5.63 -10.36 -6.68
N ALA A 74 -4.53 -11.04 -7.06
CA ALA A 74 -3.78 -11.84 -6.09
C ALA A 74 -3.17 -10.93 -5.02
N SER A 75 -3.16 -11.38 -3.77
CA SER A 75 -2.60 -10.59 -2.67
C SER A 75 -1.09 -10.48 -2.77
N LEU A 76 -0.58 -9.25 -2.81
CA LEU A 76 0.85 -8.93 -2.78
C LEU A 76 1.49 -9.27 -1.43
N TYR A 77 0.69 -9.56 -0.41
CA TYR A 77 1.19 -10.08 0.86
C TYR A 77 2.03 -11.35 0.69
N PHE A 78 1.65 -12.23 -0.22
CA PHE A 78 2.40 -13.44 -0.54
C PHE A 78 3.55 -13.20 -1.53
N GLY A 79 3.71 -11.95 -1.97
CA GLY A 79 4.72 -11.55 -2.93
C GLY A 79 6.14 -11.61 -2.41
N ARG A 80 7.10 -11.56 -3.32
CA ARG A 80 8.52 -11.45 -2.98
C ARG A 80 8.92 -10.00 -2.91
N ASN A 81 9.64 -9.65 -1.84
CA ASN A 81 10.23 -8.34 -1.66
C ASN A 81 11.60 -8.32 -2.35
N GLU A 82 11.69 -7.66 -3.48
CA GLU A 82 12.89 -7.56 -4.33
C GLU A 82 13.38 -6.10 -4.38
N ASP A 83 14.58 -5.86 -4.90
CA ASP A 83 15.18 -4.52 -4.94
C ASP A 83 14.30 -3.50 -5.69
N ALA A 84 13.66 -3.91 -6.78
CA ALA A 84 12.80 -3.05 -7.58
C ALA A 84 11.33 -2.98 -7.08
N GLY A 85 10.97 -3.66 -6.00
CA GLY A 85 9.62 -3.63 -5.41
C GLY A 85 9.04 -5.01 -5.08
N LEU A 86 7.73 -5.07 -4.90
CA LEU A 86 7.01 -6.31 -4.62
C LEU A 86 6.66 -7.05 -5.91
N ARG A 87 7.09 -8.31 -6.00
CA ARG A 87 6.75 -9.22 -7.10
C ARG A 87 5.59 -10.11 -6.73
N CYS A 88 4.53 -10.06 -7.51
CA CYS A 88 3.35 -10.93 -7.35
C CYS A 88 3.72 -12.39 -7.63
N VAL A 89 3.30 -13.30 -6.74
CA VAL A 89 3.56 -14.74 -6.90
C VAL A 89 2.74 -15.39 -8.00
N TYR A 90 1.63 -14.75 -8.43
CA TYR A 90 0.70 -15.39 -9.36
C TYR A 90 1.22 -15.37 -10.81
N HIS A 91 1.57 -14.19 -11.35
CA HIS A 91 2.08 -14.06 -12.74
C HIS A 91 3.37 -13.23 -12.84
N GLY A 92 4.03 -12.96 -11.72
CA GLY A 92 5.33 -12.31 -11.69
C GLY A 92 5.34 -10.79 -11.92
N TRP A 93 4.19 -10.13 -12.02
CA TRP A 93 4.16 -8.67 -12.14
C TRP A 93 4.82 -8.04 -10.94
N GLN A 94 5.71 -7.08 -11.19
CA GLN A 94 6.43 -6.37 -10.14
C GLN A 94 5.96 -4.92 -10.05
N CYS A 95 5.66 -4.49 -8.83
CA CYS A 95 5.28 -3.12 -8.52
C CYS A 95 6.34 -2.46 -7.64
N ALA A 96 6.88 -1.34 -8.11
CA ALA A 96 7.77 -0.50 -7.30
C ALA A 96 7.02 0.12 -6.12
N LEU A 97 7.76 0.64 -5.13
CA LEU A 97 7.17 1.22 -3.92
C LEU A 97 6.33 2.48 -4.19
N ASN A 98 6.52 3.13 -5.34
CA ASN A 98 5.71 4.25 -5.81
C ASN A 98 4.49 3.82 -6.64
N GLY A 99 4.26 2.51 -6.78
CA GLY A 99 3.13 1.93 -7.51
C GLY A 99 3.37 1.64 -8.99
N HIS A 100 4.42 2.18 -9.61
CA HIS A 100 4.70 1.87 -11.02
C HIS A 100 4.98 0.39 -11.23
N CYS A 101 4.45 -0.19 -12.32
CA CYS A 101 4.81 -1.52 -12.73
C CYS A 101 6.20 -1.50 -13.38
N THR A 102 7.12 -2.30 -12.87
CA THR A 102 8.52 -2.34 -13.31
C THR A 102 8.86 -3.56 -14.13
N ASP A 103 8.05 -4.61 -14.05
CA ASP A 103 8.26 -5.84 -14.81
C ASP A 103 6.95 -6.61 -15.01
N MET A 104 6.75 -7.12 -16.22
CA MET A 104 5.67 -7.98 -16.64
C MET A 104 6.20 -9.16 -17.46
N PRO A 105 6.63 -10.27 -16.83
CA PRO A 105 7.32 -11.37 -17.52
C PRO A 105 6.52 -12.02 -18.66
N ASN A 106 5.21 -11.88 -18.65
CA ASN A 106 4.32 -12.47 -19.66
C ASN A 106 4.02 -11.55 -20.85
N GLU A 107 4.54 -10.30 -20.82
CA GLU A 107 4.40 -9.37 -21.92
C GLU A 107 5.55 -9.51 -22.92
N PRO A 108 5.30 -9.31 -24.23
CA PRO A 108 6.37 -9.27 -25.23
C PRO A 108 7.39 -8.18 -24.90
N PRO A 109 8.69 -8.38 -25.21
CA PRO A 109 9.73 -7.39 -24.89
C PRO A 109 9.50 -6.00 -25.49
N ALA A 110 8.75 -5.89 -26.59
CA ALA A 110 8.42 -4.61 -27.24
C ALA A 110 7.15 -3.97 -26.66
N SER A 111 6.49 -4.60 -25.67
CA SER A 111 5.28 -4.06 -25.05
C SER A 111 5.60 -2.87 -24.15
N THR A 112 4.85 -1.79 -24.29
CA THR A 112 4.86 -0.64 -23.37
C THR A 112 3.70 -0.68 -22.39
N PHE A 113 3.01 -1.82 -22.28
CA PHE A 113 1.82 -1.95 -21.43
C PHE A 113 2.14 -1.71 -19.95
N GLN A 114 3.31 -2.11 -19.48
CA GLN A 114 3.73 -1.86 -18.10
C GLN A 114 3.73 -0.37 -17.72
N GLU A 115 3.99 0.53 -18.66
CA GLU A 115 3.99 1.99 -18.42
C GLU A 115 2.58 2.53 -18.11
N LYS A 116 1.54 1.80 -18.50
CA LYS A 116 0.12 2.15 -18.33
C LYS A 116 -0.47 1.58 -17.05
N VAL A 117 0.27 0.72 -16.34
CA VAL A 117 -0.21 0.04 -15.14
C VAL A 117 0.42 0.65 -13.90
N CYS A 118 -0.43 1.05 -12.98
CA CYS A 118 -0.01 1.58 -11.70
C CYS A 118 -0.80 0.89 -10.57
N GLN A 119 -0.07 0.41 -9.55
CA GLN A 119 -0.66 -0.04 -8.31
C GLN A 119 -0.94 1.16 -7.41
N VAL A 120 -1.99 1.08 -6.61
CA VAL A 120 -2.20 2.06 -5.55
C VAL A 120 -0.97 2.10 -4.64
N ALA A 121 -0.43 3.28 -4.41
CA ALA A 121 0.70 3.51 -3.53
C ALA A 121 0.52 4.83 -2.77
N TYR A 122 0.93 4.84 -1.51
CA TYR A 122 0.84 6.02 -0.67
C TYR A 122 2.22 6.42 -0.15
N PRO A 123 2.50 7.73 -0.03
CA PRO A 123 3.76 8.20 0.50
C PRO A 123 3.93 7.76 1.95
N CYS A 124 5.15 7.35 2.29
CA CYS A 124 5.52 6.96 3.63
C CYS A 124 6.65 7.85 4.16
N THR A 125 6.64 8.10 5.46
CA THR A 125 7.74 8.71 6.20
C THR A 125 7.97 7.97 7.51
N GLU A 126 9.19 7.98 8.02
CA GLU A 126 9.50 7.40 9.32
C GLU A 126 9.87 8.51 10.31
N ARG A 127 9.19 8.53 11.44
CA ARG A 127 9.45 9.47 12.55
C ARG A 127 9.14 8.81 13.88
N GLY A 128 10.05 8.96 14.86
CA GLY A 128 9.85 8.43 16.21
C GLY A 128 9.68 6.91 16.27
N GLY A 129 10.32 6.15 15.38
CA GLY A 129 10.20 4.69 15.33
C GLY A 129 8.87 4.18 14.74
N VAL A 130 8.11 5.04 14.09
CA VAL A 130 6.82 4.70 13.45
C VAL A 130 6.86 5.07 11.98
N VAL A 131 6.29 4.21 11.14
CA VAL A 131 5.98 4.49 9.74
C VAL A 131 4.64 5.20 9.68
N TRP A 132 4.63 6.35 9.02
CA TRP A 132 3.44 7.18 8.81
C TRP A 132 3.11 7.23 7.32
N THR A 133 1.83 7.36 7.01
CA THR A 133 1.35 7.57 5.64
C THR A 133 0.32 8.69 5.59
N ARG A 134 0.13 9.23 4.39
CA ARG A 134 -0.97 10.14 4.04
C ARG A 134 -1.58 9.66 2.74
N SER A 135 -2.90 9.48 2.70
CA SER A 135 -3.61 8.92 1.54
C SER A 135 -4.47 9.94 0.79
N GLY A 136 -4.41 11.21 1.18
CA GLY A 136 -5.00 12.34 0.47
C GLY A 136 -3.99 13.10 -0.38
N PRO A 137 -4.46 14.04 -1.20
CA PRO A 137 -3.63 14.93 -2.00
C PRO A 137 -2.71 15.80 -1.17
#